data_91902ce763e023b6b04041b449bd5b60
#
_entry.id   91902ce763e023b6b04041b449bd5b60
#
_cell.length_a   1.000
_cell.length_b   1.000
_cell.length_c   1.000
_cell.angle_alpha   90.00
_cell.angle_beta   90.00
_cell.angle_gamma   90.00
#
_symmetry.space_group_name_H-M   'P 1'
#
loop_
_entity.id
_entity.type
_entity.pdbx_description
1 polymer ?
#
loop_
_entity_poly.entity_id
_entity_poly.type
_entity_poly.pdbx_seq_one_letter_code
_entity_poly.pdbx_strand_id
1 'polypeptide(L)'
;MGRLFGTDGVRGLANADLTAELALGLSVAAAHVLAEAGTFAGHRPTAVVGRDPRASGEFLEAAVVAGLASAGVDVLRVGVLPTPAVAHLTGVLGADLGVMLSASHNAMPDNGIKFFARGGHKLADELEDGIEAVYEEHRTGAPWERPTGAGVGRVRDYDEGFETYVAHLLAVLPNRLDGLKVVLDEAHGAAARVSPEVFSRAGAEVVTIGARPDGLNINDGCGSTHLELLRAAVVEHGADLGIAHDGDADRCLAVDAGGDEIDGDQILAVLALAMREAGTLRGDTVVATVMSNLGFKLAMEAEGLNLVQTAVGDRYVLESMKEHGYALGGEQSGHVIVLDHATTGDGTLTGLMLAARVAATGKSLAELAGVMERLPQILINVPDVDKSRVKTSGDLAAAVTAAEQELGSTGRVLLRPSGTEPLVRVMVEAADIEQARAVAERLADAVKSALG
;
A
#
# COMPACT_ATOMS: atom_id res chain seq x y z
N MET A 1 22.05 10.56 -12.20
CA MET A 1 20.56 10.51 -12.14
C MET A 1 20.15 10.22 -10.71
N GLY A 2 18.97 10.65 -10.26
CA GLY A 2 18.43 10.16 -8.99
C GLY A 2 18.10 8.67 -9.10
N ARG A 3 17.93 7.97 -7.98
CA ARG A 3 17.51 6.57 -7.91
C ARG A 3 16.18 6.40 -8.65
N LEU A 4 16.09 5.41 -9.55
CA LEU A 4 14.86 5.11 -10.30
C LEU A 4 13.80 4.45 -9.41
N PHE A 5 14.23 3.49 -8.56
CA PHE A 5 13.35 2.85 -7.61
C PHE A 5 13.02 3.78 -6.44
N GLY A 6 11.72 4.05 -6.27
CA GLY A 6 11.17 4.66 -5.06
C GLY A 6 10.93 3.63 -3.95
N THR A 7 10.11 3.99 -2.97
CA THR A 7 9.70 3.06 -1.89
C THR A 7 8.78 1.94 -2.39
N ASP A 8 8.17 2.10 -3.58
CA ASP A 8 7.20 1.15 -4.14
C ASP A 8 7.34 1.07 -5.67
N GLY A 9 8.49 0.59 -6.11
CA GLY A 9 8.83 0.40 -7.52
C GLY A 9 9.27 1.67 -8.25
N VAL A 10 9.30 1.59 -9.58
CA VAL A 10 9.62 2.71 -10.48
C VAL A 10 8.33 3.34 -10.95
N ARG A 11 8.11 4.62 -10.68
CA ARG A 11 6.90 5.36 -11.06
C ARG A 11 7.24 6.60 -11.89
N GLY A 12 6.31 7.01 -12.76
CA GLY A 12 6.45 8.24 -13.53
C GLY A 12 5.29 8.45 -14.49
N LEU A 13 5.31 9.61 -15.17
CA LEU A 13 4.37 9.92 -16.23
C LEU A 13 4.56 8.91 -17.37
N ALA A 14 3.49 8.15 -17.66
CA ALA A 14 3.56 7.10 -18.67
C ALA A 14 3.88 7.67 -20.06
N ASN A 15 4.76 7.00 -20.79
CA ASN A 15 5.27 7.39 -22.12
C ASN A 15 6.10 8.70 -22.14
N ALA A 16 6.45 9.23 -20.95
CA ALA A 16 7.41 10.34 -20.82
C ALA A 16 8.59 9.93 -19.93
N ASP A 17 8.32 9.65 -18.66
CA ASP A 17 9.31 9.15 -17.70
C ASP A 17 9.37 7.62 -17.73
N LEU A 18 8.21 6.96 -17.74
CA LEU A 18 8.03 5.52 -17.80
C LEU A 18 7.71 5.09 -19.23
N THR A 19 8.75 4.87 -20.04
CA THR A 19 8.63 4.50 -21.46
C THR A 19 8.65 2.99 -21.66
N ALA A 20 8.28 2.54 -22.88
CA ALA A 20 8.36 1.12 -23.25
C ALA A 20 9.81 0.60 -23.21
N GLU A 21 10.78 1.42 -23.61
CA GLU A 21 12.21 1.10 -23.58
C GLU A 21 12.70 0.90 -22.15
N LEU A 22 12.31 1.78 -21.23
CA LEU A 22 12.64 1.65 -19.81
C LEU A 22 12.02 0.37 -19.23
N ALA A 23 10.74 0.12 -19.47
CA ALA A 23 10.03 -1.06 -18.99
C ALA A 23 10.67 -2.37 -19.50
N LEU A 24 11.01 -2.45 -20.79
CA LEU A 24 11.72 -3.57 -21.39
C LEU A 24 13.11 -3.75 -20.75
N GLY A 25 13.86 -2.65 -20.65
CA GLY A 25 15.23 -2.68 -20.13
C GLY A 25 15.29 -3.11 -18.66
N LEU A 26 14.43 -2.56 -17.82
CA LEU A 26 14.33 -2.96 -16.40
C LEU A 26 13.94 -4.43 -16.25
N SER A 27 13.05 -4.94 -17.10
CA SER A 27 12.63 -6.35 -17.06
C SER A 27 13.76 -7.31 -17.46
N VAL A 28 14.57 -6.93 -18.46
CA VAL A 28 15.78 -7.70 -18.82
C VAL A 28 16.80 -7.64 -17.67
N ALA A 29 17.05 -6.45 -17.11
CA ALA A 29 17.96 -6.28 -15.99
C ALA A 29 17.54 -7.10 -14.76
N ALA A 30 16.24 -7.10 -14.44
CA ALA A 30 15.69 -7.92 -13.35
C ALA A 30 15.94 -9.42 -13.57
N ALA A 31 15.73 -9.91 -14.78
CA ALA A 31 16.02 -11.31 -15.10
C ALA A 31 17.50 -11.66 -14.94
N HIS A 32 18.42 -10.78 -15.33
CA HIS A 32 19.87 -10.97 -15.14
C HIS A 32 20.27 -10.97 -13.66
N VAL A 33 19.87 -9.96 -12.92
CA VAL A 33 20.22 -9.83 -11.49
C VAL A 33 19.71 -11.02 -10.67
N LEU A 34 18.49 -11.48 -10.94
CA LEU A 34 17.91 -12.63 -10.25
C LEU A 34 18.60 -13.95 -10.68
N ALA A 35 19.03 -14.06 -11.92
CA ALA A 35 19.82 -15.21 -12.37
C ALA A 35 21.18 -15.27 -11.66
N GLU A 36 21.90 -14.15 -11.57
CA GLU A 36 23.18 -14.02 -10.86
C GLU A 36 23.05 -14.29 -9.37
N ALA A 37 21.95 -13.86 -8.77
CA ALA A 37 21.60 -14.16 -7.36
C ALA A 37 21.24 -15.64 -7.13
N GLY A 38 21.23 -16.48 -8.19
CA GLY A 38 20.94 -17.90 -8.10
C GLY A 38 19.45 -18.25 -7.99
N THR A 39 18.56 -17.30 -8.13
CA THR A 39 17.09 -17.51 -8.02
C THR A 39 16.60 -18.52 -9.05
N PHE A 40 17.22 -18.60 -10.25
CA PHE A 40 16.85 -19.47 -11.35
C PHE A 40 17.64 -20.80 -11.41
N ALA A 41 18.43 -21.09 -10.36
CA ALA A 41 19.29 -22.26 -10.37
C ALA A 41 18.51 -23.57 -10.46
N GLY A 42 18.81 -24.38 -11.50
CA GLY A 42 18.27 -25.72 -11.64
C GLY A 42 16.88 -25.86 -12.25
N HIS A 43 16.24 -24.77 -12.66
CA HIS A 43 14.92 -24.79 -13.32
C HIS A 43 14.78 -23.67 -14.36
N ARG A 44 13.75 -23.74 -15.16
CA ARG A 44 13.38 -22.68 -16.10
C ARG A 44 12.64 -21.57 -15.35
N PRO A 45 13.11 -20.32 -15.39
CA PRO A 45 12.50 -19.24 -14.63
C PRO A 45 11.11 -18.89 -15.14
N THR A 46 10.23 -18.53 -14.21
CA THR A 46 8.85 -18.16 -14.52
C THR A 46 8.50 -16.84 -13.80
N ALA A 47 7.80 -15.94 -14.51
CA ALA A 47 7.28 -14.70 -13.98
C ALA A 47 5.76 -14.62 -14.10
N VAL A 48 5.10 -14.02 -13.09
CA VAL A 48 3.70 -13.58 -13.13
C VAL A 48 3.67 -12.10 -13.46
N VAL A 49 2.87 -11.67 -14.44
CA VAL A 49 2.71 -10.26 -14.83
C VAL A 49 1.24 -9.88 -14.79
N GLY A 50 0.91 -8.87 -13.98
CA GLY A 50 -0.40 -8.29 -13.89
C GLY A 50 -0.36 -6.76 -13.95
N ARG A 51 -1.53 -6.13 -14.07
CA ARG A 51 -1.66 -4.68 -14.16
C ARG A 51 -2.95 -4.16 -13.58
N ASP A 52 -3.00 -2.86 -13.28
CA ASP A 52 -4.23 -2.13 -13.09
C ASP A 52 -4.88 -1.78 -14.45
N PRO A 53 -6.08 -1.19 -14.47
CA PRO A 53 -6.78 -0.93 -15.74
C PRO A 53 -6.29 0.29 -16.52
N ARG A 54 -5.25 1.02 -16.09
CA ARG A 54 -4.73 2.19 -16.83
C ARG A 54 -4.46 1.84 -18.28
N ALA A 55 -4.88 2.70 -19.22
CA ALA A 55 -4.65 2.49 -20.65
C ALA A 55 -3.15 2.31 -20.99
N SER A 56 -2.27 3.03 -20.28
CA SER A 56 -0.82 2.88 -20.43
C SER A 56 -0.30 1.49 -19.99
N GLY A 57 -1.05 0.76 -19.17
CA GLY A 57 -0.71 -0.59 -18.75
C GLY A 57 -0.60 -1.57 -19.94
N GLU A 58 -1.34 -1.35 -21.01
CA GLU A 58 -1.34 -2.25 -22.18
C GLU A 58 0.02 -2.29 -22.90
N PHE A 59 0.58 -1.12 -23.20
CA PHE A 59 1.89 -1.08 -23.86
C PHE A 59 3.05 -1.39 -22.91
N LEU A 60 2.92 -1.01 -21.62
CA LEU A 60 3.93 -1.32 -20.61
C LEU A 60 3.99 -2.84 -20.33
N GLU A 61 2.82 -3.51 -20.25
CA GLU A 61 2.76 -4.97 -20.13
C GLU A 61 3.46 -5.65 -21.31
N ALA A 62 3.17 -5.19 -22.53
CA ALA A 62 3.81 -5.75 -23.71
C ALA A 62 5.35 -5.60 -23.67
N ALA A 63 5.87 -4.46 -23.21
CA ALA A 63 7.30 -4.20 -23.07
C ALA A 63 7.94 -5.07 -21.97
N VAL A 64 7.31 -5.17 -20.80
CA VAL A 64 7.76 -6.03 -19.68
C VAL A 64 7.81 -7.49 -20.12
N VAL A 65 6.74 -7.99 -20.71
CA VAL A 65 6.63 -9.37 -21.20
C VAL A 65 7.70 -9.66 -22.27
N ALA A 66 7.92 -8.74 -23.21
CA ALA A 66 8.97 -8.87 -24.21
C ALA A 66 10.36 -8.89 -23.57
N GLY A 67 10.62 -8.03 -22.59
CA GLY A 67 11.87 -7.99 -21.84
C GLY A 67 12.17 -9.33 -21.16
N LEU A 68 11.26 -9.81 -20.34
CA LEU A 68 11.38 -11.06 -19.59
C LEU A 68 11.53 -12.27 -20.52
N ALA A 69 10.66 -12.41 -21.52
CA ALA A 69 10.71 -13.54 -22.46
C ALA A 69 12.00 -13.53 -23.29
N SER A 70 12.50 -12.35 -23.69
CA SER A 70 13.78 -12.24 -24.40
C SER A 70 14.99 -12.60 -23.54
N ALA A 71 14.86 -12.50 -22.23
CA ALA A 71 15.87 -12.92 -21.25
C ALA A 71 15.74 -14.40 -20.82
N GLY A 72 14.78 -15.14 -21.40
CA GLY A 72 14.61 -16.58 -21.14
C GLY A 72 13.62 -16.93 -20.04
N VAL A 73 12.89 -15.95 -19.49
CA VAL A 73 11.88 -16.16 -18.46
C VAL A 73 10.52 -16.49 -19.09
N ASP A 74 9.90 -17.58 -18.67
CA ASP A 74 8.52 -17.90 -19.04
C ASP A 74 7.58 -16.94 -18.33
N VAL A 75 6.59 -16.40 -19.04
CA VAL A 75 5.68 -15.36 -18.50
C VAL A 75 4.25 -15.86 -18.47
N LEU A 76 3.62 -15.74 -17.30
CA LEU A 76 2.21 -15.94 -17.07
C LEU A 76 1.54 -14.56 -16.94
N ARG A 77 0.72 -14.17 -17.92
CA ARG A 77 -0.06 -12.94 -17.85
C ARG A 77 -1.36 -13.20 -17.11
N VAL A 78 -1.62 -12.45 -16.05
CA VAL A 78 -2.83 -12.60 -15.24
C VAL A 78 -3.87 -11.50 -15.50
N GLY A 79 -3.54 -10.56 -16.41
CA GLY A 79 -4.44 -9.48 -16.80
C GLY A 79 -4.61 -8.42 -15.71
N VAL A 80 -5.83 -7.86 -15.62
CA VAL A 80 -6.16 -6.84 -14.62
C VAL A 80 -6.54 -7.49 -13.31
N LEU A 81 -5.65 -7.39 -12.33
CA LEU A 81 -5.82 -7.89 -10.97
C LEU A 81 -5.17 -6.94 -9.94
N PRO A 82 -5.63 -6.94 -8.67
CA PRO A 82 -5.00 -6.20 -7.57
C PRO A 82 -3.52 -6.53 -7.36
N THR A 83 -2.75 -5.56 -6.87
CA THR A 83 -1.36 -5.77 -6.46
C THR A 83 -1.19 -6.98 -5.53
N PRO A 84 -1.98 -7.15 -4.45
CA PRO A 84 -1.89 -8.33 -3.60
C PRO A 84 -2.23 -9.64 -4.32
N ALA A 85 -3.10 -9.62 -5.33
CA ALA A 85 -3.39 -10.81 -6.15
C ALA A 85 -2.16 -11.25 -6.95
N VAL A 86 -1.44 -10.30 -7.56
CA VAL A 86 -0.19 -10.61 -8.29
C VAL A 86 0.87 -11.17 -7.34
N ALA A 87 1.02 -10.59 -6.16
CA ALA A 87 1.92 -11.09 -5.13
C ALA A 87 1.52 -12.52 -4.68
N HIS A 88 0.24 -12.76 -4.40
CA HIS A 88 -0.29 -14.07 -4.03
C HIS A 88 -0.03 -15.12 -5.12
N LEU A 89 -0.36 -14.80 -6.38
CA LEU A 89 -0.16 -15.71 -7.52
C LEU A 89 1.32 -16.01 -7.75
N THR A 90 2.22 -15.03 -7.55
CA THR A 90 3.67 -15.27 -7.60
C THR A 90 4.07 -16.35 -6.59
N GLY A 91 3.50 -16.31 -5.38
CA GLY A 91 3.76 -17.30 -4.34
C GLY A 91 3.19 -18.68 -4.65
N VAL A 92 1.89 -18.77 -4.92
CA VAL A 92 1.20 -20.07 -5.06
C VAL A 92 1.54 -20.81 -6.34
N LEU A 93 1.91 -20.09 -7.41
CA LEU A 93 2.38 -20.70 -8.67
C LEU A 93 3.87 -21.07 -8.62
N GLY A 94 4.56 -20.72 -7.52
CA GLY A 94 5.99 -20.96 -7.38
C GLY A 94 6.83 -20.17 -8.38
N ALA A 95 6.30 -19.05 -8.88
CA ALA A 95 7.03 -18.19 -9.81
C ALA A 95 8.24 -17.52 -9.14
N ASP A 96 9.29 -17.29 -9.90
CA ASP A 96 10.55 -16.72 -9.41
C ASP A 96 10.47 -15.20 -9.31
N LEU A 97 9.56 -14.59 -10.08
CA LEU A 97 9.37 -13.15 -10.18
C LEU A 97 7.89 -12.83 -10.37
N GLY A 98 7.43 -11.78 -9.70
CA GLY A 98 6.15 -11.13 -9.99
C GLY A 98 6.40 -9.72 -10.50
N VAL A 99 5.56 -9.24 -11.41
CA VAL A 99 5.57 -7.85 -11.88
C VAL A 99 4.16 -7.30 -11.86
N MET A 100 3.97 -6.20 -11.15
CA MET A 100 2.72 -5.44 -11.16
C MET A 100 2.94 -4.09 -11.83
N LEU A 101 2.06 -3.78 -12.78
CA LEU A 101 2.03 -2.49 -13.47
C LEU A 101 0.92 -1.63 -12.86
N SER A 102 1.29 -0.70 -12.02
CA SER A 102 0.41 0.26 -11.35
C SER A 102 1.17 1.42 -10.73
N ALA A 103 0.51 2.56 -10.63
CA ALA A 103 0.94 3.68 -9.81
C ALA A 103 0.01 3.89 -8.59
N SER A 104 -0.71 2.84 -8.14
CA SER A 104 -1.57 2.85 -6.95
C SER A 104 -2.61 4.00 -7.01
N HIS A 105 -2.58 4.92 -6.05
CA HIS A 105 -3.51 6.04 -5.93
C HIS A 105 -3.17 7.26 -6.80
N ASN A 106 -2.09 7.24 -7.58
CA ASN A 106 -1.75 8.34 -8.47
C ASN A 106 -2.82 8.54 -9.55
N ALA A 107 -2.90 9.77 -10.08
CA ALA A 107 -3.77 10.09 -11.21
C ALA A 107 -3.49 9.23 -12.45
N MET A 108 -4.47 9.10 -13.33
CA MET A 108 -4.45 8.22 -14.50
C MET A 108 -3.22 8.35 -15.41
N PRO A 109 -2.66 9.55 -15.67
CA PRO A 109 -1.50 9.69 -16.55
C PRO A 109 -0.23 8.99 -16.05
N ASP A 110 -0.10 8.77 -14.74
CA ASP A 110 1.03 8.05 -14.16
C ASP A 110 0.87 6.55 -14.33
N ASN A 111 2.00 5.83 -14.28
CA ASN A 111 2.04 4.38 -14.10
C ASN A 111 3.30 3.99 -13.32
N GLY A 112 3.44 2.70 -13.00
CA GLY A 112 4.57 2.17 -12.25
C GLY A 112 4.88 0.72 -12.60
N ILE A 113 6.07 0.28 -12.23
CA ILE A 113 6.51 -1.11 -12.32
C ILE A 113 6.99 -1.52 -10.94
N LYS A 114 6.30 -2.49 -10.33
CA LYS A 114 6.65 -3.09 -9.04
C LYS A 114 7.12 -4.51 -9.28
N PHE A 115 8.24 -4.90 -8.67
CA PHE A 115 8.76 -6.26 -8.74
C PHE A 115 8.55 -7.00 -7.42
N PHE A 116 8.20 -8.28 -7.53
CA PHE A 116 8.10 -9.19 -6.39
C PHE A 116 9.10 -10.34 -6.57
N ALA A 117 9.81 -10.67 -5.52
CA ALA A 117 10.64 -11.86 -5.46
C ALA A 117 9.77 -13.12 -5.33
N ARG A 118 10.42 -14.27 -5.43
CA ARG A 118 9.81 -15.58 -5.19
C ARG A 118 9.03 -15.59 -3.86
N GLY A 119 7.84 -16.16 -3.88
CA GLY A 119 6.91 -16.12 -2.75
C GLY A 119 6.03 -14.88 -2.68
N GLY A 120 6.12 -13.95 -3.63
CA GLY A 120 5.29 -12.75 -3.67
C GLY A 120 5.74 -11.64 -2.73
N HIS A 121 6.99 -11.66 -2.28
CA HIS A 121 7.57 -10.64 -1.42
C HIS A 121 8.15 -9.48 -2.24
N LYS A 122 8.10 -8.25 -1.72
CA LYS A 122 8.84 -7.13 -2.34
C LYS A 122 10.32 -7.47 -2.48
N LEU A 123 10.98 -6.96 -3.53
CA LEU A 123 12.43 -7.09 -3.68
C LEU A 123 13.16 -6.36 -2.56
N ALA A 124 14.31 -6.90 -2.15
CA ALA A 124 15.24 -6.19 -1.28
C ALA A 124 15.89 -5.02 -2.03
N ASP A 125 16.26 -3.97 -1.29
CA ASP A 125 16.89 -2.76 -1.86
C ASP A 125 18.14 -3.08 -2.66
N GLU A 126 18.94 -4.02 -2.22
CA GLU A 126 20.17 -4.45 -2.90
C GLU A 126 19.89 -5.05 -4.28
N LEU A 127 18.75 -5.75 -4.44
CA LEU A 127 18.33 -6.28 -5.75
C LEU A 127 17.79 -5.17 -6.64
N GLU A 128 17.02 -4.22 -6.10
CA GLU A 128 16.55 -3.05 -6.85
C GLU A 128 17.72 -2.18 -7.34
N ASP A 129 18.71 -1.92 -6.47
CA ASP A 129 19.93 -1.17 -6.81
C ASP A 129 20.77 -1.93 -7.86
N GLY A 130 20.82 -3.25 -7.76
CA GLY A 130 21.46 -4.12 -8.77
C GLY A 130 20.76 -4.04 -10.12
N ILE A 131 19.44 -4.09 -10.16
CA ILE A 131 18.64 -3.95 -11.38
C ILE A 131 18.88 -2.59 -12.05
N GLU A 132 18.90 -1.51 -11.27
CA GLU A 132 19.19 -0.16 -11.76
C GLU A 132 20.62 -0.06 -12.35
N ALA A 133 21.60 -0.59 -11.63
CA ALA A 133 23.00 -0.58 -12.08
C ALA A 133 23.19 -1.36 -13.40
N VAL A 134 22.62 -2.56 -13.50
CA VAL A 134 22.68 -3.38 -14.70
C VAL A 134 21.92 -2.73 -15.86
N TYR A 135 20.77 -2.10 -15.61
CA TYR A 135 20.04 -1.34 -16.61
C TYR A 135 20.88 -0.18 -17.17
N GLU A 136 21.51 0.63 -16.30
CA GLU A 136 22.34 1.77 -16.73
C GLU A 136 23.59 1.34 -17.51
N GLU A 137 24.24 0.25 -17.12
CA GLU A 137 25.38 -0.33 -17.86
C GLU A 137 24.98 -0.68 -19.29
N HIS A 138 23.87 -1.37 -19.48
CA HIS A 138 23.42 -1.80 -20.80
C HIS A 138 22.82 -0.68 -21.66
N ARG A 139 22.23 0.32 -21.03
CA ARG A 139 21.74 1.52 -21.74
C ARG A 139 22.87 2.29 -22.41
N THR A 140 24.07 2.23 -21.85
CA THR A 140 25.25 3.00 -22.31
C THR A 140 26.19 2.25 -23.25
N GLY A 141 26.01 0.93 -23.48
CA GLY A 141 26.82 0.30 -24.50
C GLY A 141 27.12 -1.20 -24.50
N ALA A 142 26.89 -1.94 -23.44
CA ALA A 142 27.09 -3.38 -23.46
C ALA A 142 25.84 -4.10 -24.01
N PRO A 143 25.94 -4.96 -25.07
CA PRO A 143 24.77 -5.70 -25.52
C PRO A 143 24.38 -6.76 -24.52
N TRP A 144 23.05 -6.95 -24.34
CA TRP A 144 22.51 -8.04 -23.54
C TRP A 144 22.92 -9.40 -24.11
N GLU A 145 23.47 -10.28 -23.29
CA GLU A 145 23.53 -11.71 -23.64
C GLU A 145 22.11 -12.28 -23.57
N ARG A 146 21.65 -12.80 -24.71
CA ARG A 146 20.27 -13.31 -24.81
C ARG A 146 20.26 -14.76 -25.23
N PRO A 147 19.41 -15.60 -24.61
CA PRO A 147 19.23 -16.97 -25.05
C PRO A 147 18.58 -17.01 -26.43
N THR A 148 18.88 -18.07 -27.20
CA THR A 148 18.31 -18.31 -28.52
C THR A 148 17.62 -19.67 -28.60
N GLY A 149 16.84 -19.87 -29.65
CA GLY A 149 16.15 -21.15 -29.90
C GLY A 149 15.25 -21.57 -28.73
N ALA A 150 15.48 -22.73 -28.17
CA ALA A 150 14.71 -23.27 -27.07
C ALA A 150 14.92 -22.53 -25.73
N GLY A 151 15.93 -21.66 -25.66
CA GLY A 151 16.22 -20.87 -24.48
C GLY A 151 15.34 -19.62 -24.31
N VAL A 152 14.60 -19.17 -25.35
CA VAL A 152 13.69 -18.02 -25.22
C VAL A 152 12.51 -18.35 -24.32
N GLY A 153 12.02 -17.36 -23.54
CA GLY A 153 10.86 -17.51 -22.68
C GLY A 153 9.55 -17.70 -23.45
N ARG A 154 8.61 -18.40 -22.86
CA ARG A 154 7.26 -18.60 -23.40
C ARG A 154 6.29 -17.69 -22.71
N VAL A 155 5.31 -17.16 -23.45
CA VAL A 155 4.26 -16.27 -22.91
C VAL A 155 2.94 -17.03 -22.98
N ARG A 156 2.20 -17.00 -21.89
CA ARG A 156 0.86 -17.62 -21.75
C ARG A 156 -0.05 -16.72 -20.95
N ASP A 157 -1.33 -16.74 -21.28
CA ASP A 157 -2.36 -16.19 -20.40
C ASP A 157 -2.67 -17.22 -19.31
N TYR A 158 -2.93 -16.73 -18.09
CA TYR A 158 -3.33 -17.53 -16.93
C TYR A 158 -4.68 -17.04 -16.43
N ASP A 159 -5.73 -17.60 -17.00
CA ASP A 159 -7.11 -17.14 -16.78
C ASP A 159 -7.66 -17.54 -15.39
N GLU A 160 -7.04 -18.53 -14.70
CA GLU A 160 -7.44 -18.97 -13.37
C GLU A 160 -7.00 -18.00 -12.25
N GLY A 161 -6.22 -16.97 -12.56
CA GLY A 161 -5.67 -16.04 -11.56
C GLY A 161 -6.75 -15.36 -10.72
N PHE A 162 -7.85 -14.92 -11.34
CA PHE A 162 -8.98 -14.33 -10.66
C PHE A 162 -9.60 -15.29 -9.63
N GLU A 163 -9.96 -16.50 -10.05
CA GLU A 163 -10.61 -17.47 -9.18
C GLU A 163 -9.67 -17.97 -8.08
N THR A 164 -8.38 -18.13 -8.38
CA THR A 164 -7.37 -18.53 -7.39
C THR A 164 -7.29 -17.52 -6.25
N TYR A 165 -7.27 -16.22 -6.57
CA TYR A 165 -7.21 -15.18 -5.55
C TYR A 165 -8.53 -15.02 -4.78
N VAL A 166 -9.68 -15.06 -5.45
CA VAL A 166 -11.01 -15.05 -4.79
C VAL A 166 -11.15 -16.24 -3.83
N ALA A 167 -10.74 -17.44 -4.25
CA ALA A 167 -10.77 -18.62 -3.40
C ALA A 167 -9.87 -18.48 -2.17
N HIS A 168 -8.69 -17.89 -2.32
CA HIS A 168 -7.81 -17.56 -1.20
C HIS A 168 -8.49 -16.63 -0.19
N LEU A 169 -9.02 -15.50 -0.64
CA LEU A 169 -9.71 -14.54 0.23
C LEU A 169 -10.87 -15.16 1.01
N LEU A 170 -11.67 -15.98 0.35
CA LEU A 170 -12.77 -16.70 1.00
C LEU A 170 -12.28 -17.75 2.01
N ALA A 171 -11.16 -18.41 1.73
CA ALA A 171 -10.62 -19.44 2.62
C ALA A 171 -10.05 -18.88 3.94
N VAL A 172 -9.57 -17.62 3.92
CA VAL A 172 -9.00 -16.95 5.10
C VAL A 172 -10.02 -16.11 5.87
N LEU A 173 -11.23 -15.94 5.34
CA LEU A 173 -12.29 -15.18 5.99
C LEU A 173 -12.76 -15.90 7.27
N PRO A 174 -12.75 -15.22 8.44
CA PRO A 174 -13.04 -15.87 9.72
C PRO A 174 -14.52 -16.30 9.88
N ASN A 175 -15.44 -15.59 9.23
CA ASN A 175 -16.88 -15.90 9.23
C ASN A 175 -17.57 -15.26 8.03
N ARG A 176 -18.77 -15.74 7.72
CA ARG A 176 -19.60 -15.16 6.65
C ARG A 176 -20.10 -13.77 6.99
N LEU A 177 -20.51 -13.04 5.96
CA LEU A 177 -21.01 -11.66 6.01
C LEU A 177 -22.53 -11.58 5.85
N ASP A 178 -23.25 -12.71 6.09
CA ASP A 178 -24.69 -12.78 5.90
C ASP A 178 -25.43 -11.70 6.73
N GLY A 179 -26.31 -10.94 6.08
CA GLY A 179 -27.09 -9.87 6.68
C GLY A 179 -26.43 -8.50 6.68
N LEU A 180 -25.16 -8.38 6.25
CA LEU A 180 -24.52 -7.09 6.04
C LEU A 180 -24.81 -6.54 4.66
N LYS A 181 -25.05 -5.23 4.59
CA LYS A 181 -25.07 -4.43 3.36
C LYS A 181 -23.85 -3.55 3.26
N VAL A 182 -23.06 -3.72 2.20
CA VAL A 182 -21.77 -3.06 2.03
C VAL A 182 -21.74 -2.25 0.74
N VAL A 183 -21.30 -1.00 0.80
CA VAL A 183 -20.96 -0.21 -0.40
C VAL A 183 -19.47 -0.36 -0.66
N LEU A 184 -19.09 -0.71 -1.89
CA LEU A 184 -17.71 -0.86 -2.33
C LEU A 184 -17.37 0.22 -3.35
N ASP A 185 -16.37 1.04 -3.07
CA ASP A 185 -15.75 1.97 -4.02
C ASP A 185 -14.46 1.36 -4.55
N GLU A 186 -14.49 0.98 -5.81
CA GLU A 186 -13.41 0.27 -6.49
C GLU A 186 -12.42 1.21 -7.20
N ALA A 187 -12.50 2.52 -7.00
CA ALA A 187 -11.62 3.53 -7.62
C ALA A 187 -11.52 3.44 -9.15
N HIS A 188 -12.47 2.80 -9.84
CA HIS A 188 -12.32 2.33 -11.23
C HIS A 188 -10.99 1.57 -11.45
N GLY A 189 -10.54 0.83 -10.43
CA GLY A 189 -9.24 0.20 -10.32
C GLY A 189 -9.26 -1.31 -10.56
N ALA A 190 -8.19 -1.95 -10.12
CA ALA A 190 -7.93 -3.38 -10.34
C ALA A 190 -8.86 -4.31 -9.53
N ALA A 191 -9.45 -3.80 -8.43
CA ALA A 191 -10.40 -4.58 -7.61
C ALA A 191 -11.82 -4.62 -8.16
N ALA A 192 -12.16 -3.85 -9.20
CA ALA A 192 -13.52 -3.70 -9.72
C ALA A 192 -14.27 -5.01 -10.02
N ARG A 193 -13.57 -6.11 -10.23
CA ARG A 193 -14.15 -7.46 -10.41
C ARG A 193 -13.99 -8.32 -9.16
N VAL A 194 -12.86 -8.23 -8.48
CA VAL A 194 -12.50 -9.12 -7.36
C VAL A 194 -13.31 -8.79 -6.12
N SER A 195 -13.31 -7.54 -5.69
CA SER A 195 -13.91 -7.14 -4.42
C SER A 195 -15.43 -7.38 -4.39
N PRO A 196 -16.24 -6.95 -5.39
CA PRO A 196 -17.66 -7.25 -5.39
C PRO A 196 -17.98 -8.74 -5.42
N GLU A 197 -17.20 -9.54 -6.16
CA GLU A 197 -17.40 -10.98 -6.26
C GLU A 197 -17.15 -11.67 -4.90
N VAL A 198 -16.02 -11.34 -4.24
CA VAL A 198 -15.68 -12.00 -2.98
C VAL A 198 -16.61 -11.60 -1.85
N PHE A 199 -17.01 -10.31 -1.74
CA PHE A 199 -18.00 -9.88 -0.74
C PHE A 199 -19.36 -10.53 -0.95
N SER A 200 -19.83 -10.65 -2.20
CA SER A 200 -21.08 -11.34 -2.52
C SER A 200 -21.01 -12.82 -2.18
N ARG A 201 -19.94 -13.53 -2.55
CA ARG A 201 -19.76 -14.95 -2.19
C ARG A 201 -19.63 -15.16 -0.68
N ALA A 202 -19.08 -14.18 0.04
CA ALA A 202 -19.02 -14.19 1.50
C ALA A 202 -20.40 -14.00 2.16
N GLY A 203 -21.42 -13.54 1.42
CA GLY A 203 -22.82 -13.42 1.88
C GLY A 203 -23.31 -11.99 2.07
N ALA A 204 -22.52 -10.96 1.76
CA ALA A 204 -22.96 -9.58 1.87
C ALA A 204 -23.91 -9.18 0.73
N GLU A 205 -24.85 -8.27 1.03
CA GLU A 205 -25.54 -7.48 0.02
C GLU A 205 -24.59 -6.35 -0.45
N VAL A 206 -24.19 -6.36 -1.72
CA VAL A 206 -23.17 -5.47 -2.25
C VAL A 206 -23.76 -4.40 -3.15
N VAL A 207 -23.41 -3.15 -2.89
CA VAL A 207 -23.60 -2.01 -3.78
C VAL A 207 -22.24 -1.55 -4.26
N THR A 208 -22.03 -1.33 -5.56
CA THR A 208 -20.74 -0.90 -6.10
C THR A 208 -20.81 0.50 -6.70
N ILE A 209 -19.80 1.31 -6.39
CA ILE A 209 -19.48 2.58 -7.05
C ILE A 209 -18.05 2.52 -7.56
N GLY A 210 -17.66 3.40 -8.48
CA GLY A 210 -16.30 3.38 -9.01
C GLY A 210 -15.88 2.04 -9.68
N ALA A 211 -16.82 1.20 -10.14
CA ALA A 211 -16.56 -0.18 -10.58
C ALA A 211 -16.62 -0.39 -12.11
N ARG A 212 -16.43 0.67 -12.90
CA ARG A 212 -16.46 0.60 -14.39
C ARG A 212 -15.17 1.20 -14.96
N PRO A 213 -14.06 0.49 -14.87
CA PRO A 213 -12.80 0.97 -15.42
C PRO A 213 -12.88 1.06 -16.95
N ASP A 214 -12.47 2.20 -17.51
CA ASP A 214 -12.36 2.44 -18.94
C ASP A 214 -10.92 2.71 -19.42
N GLY A 215 -9.97 2.63 -18.48
CA GLY A 215 -8.55 2.89 -18.69
C GLY A 215 -8.14 4.35 -18.46
N LEU A 216 -9.11 5.27 -18.36
CA LEU A 216 -8.87 6.71 -18.24
C LEU A 216 -9.42 7.32 -16.95
N ASN A 217 -10.22 6.58 -16.19
CA ASN A 217 -10.99 7.06 -15.04
C ASN A 217 -10.52 6.53 -13.67
N ILE A 218 -9.39 5.84 -13.60
CA ILE A 218 -8.85 5.31 -12.34
C ILE A 218 -8.56 6.44 -11.35
N ASN A 219 -9.01 6.32 -10.10
CA ASN A 219 -8.86 7.29 -9.00
C ASN A 219 -9.47 8.69 -9.29
N ASP A 220 -10.32 8.83 -10.30
CA ASP A 220 -10.90 10.12 -10.66
C ASP A 220 -12.09 10.47 -9.77
N GLY A 221 -11.81 11.20 -8.68
CA GLY A 221 -12.80 11.63 -7.68
C GLY A 221 -13.47 10.48 -6.92
N CYS A 222 -12.81 9.33 -6.80
CA CYS A 222 -13.30 8.12 -6.12
C CYS A 222 -12.15 7.36 -5.45
N GLY A 223 -12.48 6.30 -4.73
CA GLY A 223 -11.53 5.44 -4.03
C GLY A 223 -10.99 6.04 -2.75
N SER A 224 -9.92 5.44 -2.20
CA SER A 224 -9.40 5.73 -0.87
C SER A 224 -8.84 7.15 -0.68
N THR A 225 -8.64 7.92 -1.74
CA THR A 225 -8.21 9.32 -1.68
C THR A 225 -9.34 10.34 -1.82
N HIS A 226 -10.57 9.88 -2.13
CA HIS A 226 -11.77 10.70 -2.34
C HIS A 226 -13.00 9.96 -1.84
N LEU A 227 -13.27 10.05 -0.54
CA LEU A 227 -14.34 9.29 0.14
C LEU A 227 -15.73 9.92 0.03
N GLU A 228 -15.86 11.10 -0.55
CA GLU A 228 -17.13 11.87 -0.56
C GLU A 228 -18.26 11.08 -1.23
N LEU A 229 -17.97 10.39 -2.36
CA LEU A 229 -18.95 9.58 -3.05
C LEU A 229 -19.33 8.34 -2.24
N LEU A 230 -18.37 7.68 -1.61
CA LEU A 230 -18.63 6.52 -0.75
C LEU A 230 -19.48 6.90 0.46
N ARG A 231 -19.16 8.00 1.14
CA ARG A 231 -19.91 8.54 2.27
C ARG A 231 -21.38 8.80 1.92
N ALA A 232 -21.61 9.47 0.78
CA ALA A 232 -22.95 9.71 0.28
C ALA A 232 -23.70 8.41 -0.05
N ALA A 233 -23.04 7.46 -0.73
CA ALA A 233 -23.63 6.20 -1.12
C ALA A 233 -24.00 5.30 0.07
N VAL A 234 -23.15 5.24 1.11
CA VAL A 234 -23.44 4.47 2.34
C VAL A 234 -24.75 4.98 2.96
N VAL A 235 -24.90 6.28 3.13
CA VAL A 235 -26.12 6.90 3.72
C VAL A 235 -27.33 6.71 2.79
N GLU A 236 -27.17 6.93 1.49
CA GLU A 236 -28.26 6.80 0.50
C GLU A 236 -28.82 5.37 0.45
N HIS A 237 -27.95 4.37 0.47
CA HIS A 237 -28.34 2.97 0.37
C HIS A 237 -28.68 2.33 1.73
N GLY A 238 -28.49 3.08 2.86
CA GLY A 238 -28.67 2.55 4.20
C GLY A 238 -27.79 1.33 4.44
N ALA A 239 -26.53 1.42 4.04
CA ALA A 239 -25.56 0.34 4.21
C ALA A 239 -24.96 0.35 5.63
N ASP A 240 -24.52 -0.83 6.09
CA ASP A 240 -23.89 -1.00 7.40
C ASP A 240 -22.49 -0.41 7.43
N LEU A 241 -21.79 -0.45 6.28
CA LEU A 241 -20.47 0.14 6.08
C LEU A 241 -20.16 0.36 4.59
N GLY A 242 -19.17 1.21 4.33
CA GLY A 242 -18.54 1.39 3.04
C GLY A 242 -17.07 1.01 3.09
N ILE A 243 -16.53 0.49 1.98
CA ILE A 243 -15.12 0.17 1.79
C ILE A 243 -14.64 0.88 0.53
N ALA A 244 -13.51 1.59 0.61
CA ALA A 244 -12.84 2.21 -0.51
C ALA A 244 -11.46 1.59 -0.72
N HIS A 245 -11.18 1.21 -1.97
CA HIS A 245 -9.85 0.82 -2.42
C HIS A 245 -9.16 1.97 -3.15
N ASP A 246 -7.86 1.86 -3.36
CA ASP A 246 -7.14 2.65 -4.35
C ASP A 246 -7.00 1.87 -5.67
N GLY A 247 -6.35 2.47 -6.66
CA GLY A 247 -6.34 1.95 -8.03
C GLY A 247 -5.82 0.51 -8.19
N ASP A 248 -4.92 0.04 -7.33
CA ASP A 248 -4.40 -1.34 -7.33
C ASP A 248 -4.78 -2.14 -6.07
N ALA A 249 -5.65 -1.57 -5.25
CA ALA A 249 -6.28 -2.19 -4.10
C ALA A 249 -5.31 -2.80 -3.07
N ASP A 250 -4.14 -2.19 -2.90
CA ASP A 250 -3.26 -2.50 -1.79
C ASP A 250 -3.66 -1.76 -0.50
N ARG A 251 -4.69 -0.86 -0.59
CA ARG A 251 -5.26 -0.08 0.51
C ARG A 251 -6.73 -0.33 0.72
N CYS A 252 -7.17 -0.10 1.98
CA CYS A 252 -8.54 -0.10 2.41
C CYS A 252 -8.78 1.06 3.37
N LEU A 253 -9.70 1.97 3.03
CA LEU A 253 -10.33 2.86 3.98
C LEU A 253 -11.80 2.48 4.11
N ALA A 254 -12.44 2.87 5.21
CA ALA A 254 -13.83 2.52 5.43
C ALA A 254 -14.67 3.76 5.79
N VAL A 255 -15.98 3.58 5.69
CA VAL A 255 -16.99 4.56 6.10
C VAL A 255 -18.04 3.82 6.92
N ASP A 256 -18.45 4.38 8.06
CA ASP A 256 -19.50 3.79 8.87
C ASP A 256 -20.91 4.10 8.32
N ALA A 257 -21.94 3.53 8.93
CA ALA A 257 -23.33 3.73 8.53
C ALA A 257 -23.80 5.20 8.61
N GLY A 258 -23.14 6.03 9.39
CA GLY A 258 -23.40 7.47 9.52
C GLY A 258 -22.74 8.32 8.43
N GLY A 259 -21.83 7.73 7.66
CA GLY A 259 -21.04 8.43 6.66
C GLY A 259 -19.73 9.00 7.20
N ASP A 260 -19.30 8.59 8.40
CA ASP A 260 -18.03 9.02 8.97
C ASP A 260 -16.88 8.12 8.52
N GLU A 261 -15.73 8.75 8.23
CA GLU A 261 -14.52 8.10 7.76
C GLU A 261 -13.88 7.28 8.90
N ILE A 262 -13.49 6.05 8.56
CA ILE A 262 -12.68 5.14 9.39
C ILE A 262 -11.36 4.93 8.67
N ASP A 263 -10.29 5.51 9.20
CA ASP A 263 -8.96 5.47 8.60
C ASP A 263 -8.19 4.17 8.91
N GLY A 264 -7.00 4.04 8.31
CA GLY A 264 -6.16 2.86 8.49
C GLY A 264 -5.75 2.59 9.94
N ASP A 265 -5.56 3.62 10.76
CA ASP A 265 -5.23 3.45 12.18
C ASP A 265 -6.42 2.86 12.95
N GLN A 266 -7.64 3.34 12.69
CA GLN A 266 -8.86 2.79 13.29
C GLN A 266 -9.12 1.35 12.81
N ILE A 267 -8.90 1.07 11.53
CA ILE A 267 -8.98 -0.29 10.97
C ILE A 267 -7.99 -1.22 11.67
N LEU A 268 -6.72 -0.79 11.80
CA LEU A 268 -5.69 -1.55 12.53
C LEU A 268 -6.10 -1.81 13.98
N ALA A 269 -6.68 -0.81 14.68
CA ALA A 269 -7.16 -0.98 16.05
C ALA A 269 -8.27 -2.05 16.15
N VAL A 270 -9.26 -1.98 15.26
CA VAL A 270 -10.36 -2.97 15.21
C VAL A 270 -9.83 -4.38 14.92
N LEU A 271 -8.94 -4.52 13.93
CA LEU A 271 -8.34 -5.81 13.57
C LEU A 271 -7.41 -6.36 14.65
N ALA A 272 -6.64 -5.49 15.33
CA ALA A 272 -5.78 -5.91 16.44
C ALA A 272 -6.59 -6.55 17.58
N LEU A 273 -7.71 -5.94 17.96
CA LEU A 273 -8.59 -6.50 18.99
C LEU A 273 -9.24 -7.81 18.51
N ALA A 274 -9.69 -7.88 17.27
CA ALA A 274 -10.27 -9.09 16.71
C ALA A 274 -9.24 -10.24 16.67
N MET A 275 -8.02 -9.98 16.23
CA MET A 275 -6.94 -10.96 16.16
C MET A 275 -6.43 -11.37 17.55
N ARG A 276 -6.40 -10.47 18.53
CA ARG A 276 -6.10 -10.80 19.93
C ARG A 276 -7.15 -11.76 20.49
N GLU A 277 -8.42 -11.45 20.33
CA GLU A 277 -9.53 -12.32 20.77
C GLU A 277 -9.47 -13.72 20.13
N ALA A 278 -9.08 -13.77 18.85
CA ALA A 278 -8.88 -15.03 18.13
C ALA A 278 -7.56 -15.76 18.48
N GLY A 279 -6.65 -15.13 19.24
CA GLY A 279 -5.34 -15.68 19.58
C GLY A 279 -4.35 -15.69 18.42
N THR A 280 -4.56 -14.86 17.38
CA THR A 280 -3.72 -14.77 16.18
C THR A 280 -2.83 -13.53 16.14
N LEU A 281 -3.00 -12.57 17.06
CA LEU A 281 -2.13 -11.40 17.20
C LEU A 281 -0.84 -11.80 17.93
N ARG A 282 0.19 -12.13 17.18
CA ARG A 282 1.47 -12.60 17.75
C ARG A 282 2.14 -11.52 18.59
N GLY A 283 2.47 -11.87 19.85
CA GLY A 283 3.14 -10.99 20.81
C GLY A 283 2.29 -9.79 21.26
N ASP A 284 0.97 -9.87 21.07
CA ASP A 284 0.05 -8.74 21.34
C ASP A 284 0.57 -7.42 20.76
N THR A 285 1.14 -7.49 19.54
CA THR A 285 1.86 -6.39 18.92
C THR A 285 1.31 -6.04 17.55
N VAL A 286 1.16 -4.72 17.30
CA VAL A 286 0.86 -4.13 15.99
C VAL A 286 2.08 -3.31 15.54
N VAL A 287 2.38 -3.35 14.25
CA VAL A 287 3.45 -2.53 13.65
C VAL A 287 2.82 -1.42 12.83
N ALA A 288 3.21 -0.16 13.09
CA ALA A 288 2.75 0.97 12.31
C ALA A 288 3.87 1.98 12.05
N THR A 289 3.61 3.01 11.26
CA THR A 289 4.63 4.04 11.03
C THR A 289 4.55 5.16 12.06
N VAL A 290 5.58 5.99 12.13
CA VAL A 290 5.58 7.22 12.95
C VAL A 290 4.50 8.22 12.53
N MET A 291 3.81 8.00 11.40
CA MET A 291 2.70 8.86 10.95
C MET A 291 1.36 8.48 11.57
N SER A 292 1.23 7.28 12.15
CA SER A 292 0.00 6.87 12.83
C SER A 292 -0.37 7.87 13.94
N ASN A 293 -1.66 8.19 14.03
CA ASN A 293 -2.19 9.17 14.97
C ASN A 293 -1.84 8.79 16.43
N LEU A 294 -1.53 9.77 17.26
CA LEU A 294 -1.25 9.53 18.68
C LEU A 294 -2.41 8.81 19.38
N GLY A 295 -3.66 9.08 18.98
CA GLY A 295 -4.84 8.37 19.48
C GLY A 295 -4.75 6.86 19.28
N PHE A 296 -4.16 6.38 18.17
CA PHE A 296 -3.92 4.96 17.94
C PHE A 296 -2.94 4.37 18.98
N LYS A 297 -1.84 5.08 19.24
CA LYS A 297 -0.89 4.66 20.27
C LYS A 297 -1.56 4.57 21.65
N LEU A 298 -2.30 5.61 22.03
CA LEU A 298 -3.00 5.64 23.31
C LEU A 298 -4.05 4.53 23.42
N ALA A 299 -4.78 4.23 22.36
CA ALA A 299 -5.74 3.14 22.31
C ALA A 299 -5.06 1.77 22.49
N MET A 300 -3.94 1.51 21.80
CA MET A 300 -3.21 0.26 21.97
C MET A 300 -2.67 0.10 23.40
N GLU A 301 -2.13 1.16 23.99
CA GLU A 301 -1.67 1.18 25.38
C GLU A 301 -2.82 0.89 26.36
N ALA A 302 -3.98 1.53 26.17
CA ALA A 302 -5.18 1.32 27.01
C ALA A 302 -5.69 -0.12 26.94
N GLU A 303 -5.60 -0.75 25.77
CA GLU A 303 -5.97 -2.15 25.55
C GLU A 303 -4.87 -3.15 25.96
N GLY A 304 -3.72 -2.68 26.46
CA GLY A 304 -2.59 -3.53 26.84
C GLY A 304 -1.89 -4.18 25.65
N LEU A 305 -1.99 -3.59 24.46
CA LEU A 305 -1.29 -4.01 23.25
C LEU A 305 -0.01 -3.20 23.03
N ASN A 306 0.98 -3.82 22.42
CA ASN A 306 2.22 -3.17 22.05
C ASN A 306 2.09 -2.53 20.65
N LEU A 307 2.63 -1.33 20.50
CA LEU A 307 2.78 -0.65 19.22
C LEU A 307 4.27 -0.48 18.90
N VAL A 308 4.72 -1.13 17.82
CA VAL A 308 6.06 -0.92 17.25
C VAL A 308 5.94 0.13 16.14
N GLN A 309 6.72 1.21 16.25
CA GLN A 309 6.71 2.29 15.27
C GLN A 309 7.96 2.24 14.38
N THR A 310 7.76 2.27 13.07
CA THR A 310 8.80 2.29 12.05
C THR A 310 8.89 3.66 11.36
N ALA A 311 9.90 3.83 10.52
CA ALA A 311 9.93 4.92 9.55
C ALA A 311 8.73 4.82 8.59
N VAL A 312 8.43 5.93 7.90
CA VAL A 312 7.32 6.00 6.92
C VAL A 312 7.65 5.17 5.68
N GLY A 313 6.74 4.31 5.32
CA GLY A 313 6.81 3.41 4.17
C GLY A 313 6.45 1.98 4.55
N ASP A 314 5.59 1.37 3.76
CA ASP A 314 5.10 0.00 3.94
C ASP A 314 6.22 -1.05 4.01
N ARG A 315 7.34 -0.81 3.31
CA ARG A 315 8.54 -1.63 3.36
C ARG A 315 9.07 -1.79 4.79
N TYR A 316 9.20 -0.68 5.53
CA TYR A 316 9.73 -0.72 6.91
C TYR A 316 8.77 -1.43 7.87
N VAL A 317 7.46 -1.27 7.64
CA VAL A 317 6.43 -2.02 8.39
C VAL A 317 6.61 -3.52 8.15
N LEU A 318 6.67 -3.93 6.88
CA LEU A 318 6.82 -5.33 6.49
C LEU A 318 8.12 -5.95 6.99
N GLU A 319 9.25 -5.23 6.91
CA GLU A 319 10.55 -5.67 7.42
C GLU A 319 10.49 -5.94 8.93
N SER A 320 9.97 -4.98 9.69
CA SER A 320 9.80 -5.13 11.14
C SER A 320 8.89 -6.31 11.50
N MET A 321 7.78 -6.49 10.75
CA MET A 321 6.88 -7.64 10.94
C MET A 321 7.59 -8.97 10.71
N LYS A 322 8.39 -9.09 9.64
CA LYS A 322 9.14 -10.30 9.30
C LYS A 322 10.23 -10.61 10.31
N GLU A 323 11.03 -9.61 10.69
CA GLU A 323 12.14 -9.75 11.61
C GLU A 323 11.69 -10.29 12.99
N HIS A 324 10.54 -9.81 13.47
CA HIS A 324 10.03 -10.14 14.79
C HIS A 324 8.88 -11.16 14.78
N GLY A 325 8.40 -11.53 13.60
CA GLY A 325 7.30 -12.48 13.44
C GLY A 325 5.92 -11.90 13.80
N TYR A 326 5.71 -10.60 13.72
CA TYR A 326 4.41 -9.97 14.00
C TYR A 326 3.38 -10.26 12.90
N ALA A 327 2.11 -10.35 13.29
CA ALA A 327 1.03 -10.77 12.40
C ALA A 327 0.30 -9.61 11.71
N LEU A 328 0.24 -8.43 12.34
CA LEU A 328 -0.52 -7.28 11.88
C LEU A 328 0.35 -6.03 11.85
N GLY A 329 0.27 -5.30 10.76
CA GLY A 329 0.88 -3.98 10.64
C GLY A 329 0.29 -3.19 9.49
N GLY A 330 0.61 -1.89 9.44
CA GLY A 330 0.11 -1.04 8.35
C GLY A 330 0.34 0.44 8.57
N GLU A 331 -0.38 1.23 7.79
CA GLU A 331 -0.30 2.68 7.75
C GLU A 331 -1.69 3.32 7.85
N GLN A 332 -1.75 4.54 8.34
CA GLN A 332 -2.98 5.35 8.38
C GLN A 332 -3.64 5.49 7.00
N SER A 333 -2.86 5.43 5.93
CA SER A 333 -3.34 5.47 4.54
C SER A 333 -4.20 4.26 4.13
N GLY A 334 -4.36 3.26 5.02
CA GLY A 334 -5.13 2.05 4.76
C GLY A 334 -4.32 0.89 4.17
N HIS A 335 -3.01 1.03 4.01
CA HIS A 335 -2.14 -0.09 3.62
C HIS A 335 -1.95 -1.01 4.83
N VAL A 336 -2.74 -2.07 4.92
CA VAL A 336 -2.78 -3.01 6.04
C VAL A 336 -2.28 -4.38 5.60
N ILE A 337 -1.35 -4.93 6.37
CA ILE A 337 -0.72 -6.23 6.13
C ILE A 337 -1.15 -7.20 7.22
N VAL A 338 -1.78 -8.29 6.83
CA VAL A 338 -2.04 -9.46 7.68
C VAL A 338 -1.10 -10.57 7.22
N LEU A 339 0.09 -10.66 7.83
CA LEU A 339 1.24 -11.40 7.30
C LEU A 339 1.00 -12.91 7.13
N ASP A 340 0.05 -13.48 7.87
CA ASP A 340 -0.33 -14.89 7.71
C ASP A 340 -1.11 -15.17 6.43
N HIS A 341 -1.66 -14.13 5.80
CA HIS A 341 -2.56 -14.24 4.66
C HIS A 341 -2.08 -13.48 3.42
N ALA A 342 -1.26 -12.45 3.59
CA ALA A 342 -0.75 -11.63 2.50
C ALA A 342 0.71 -11.21 2.74
N THR A 343 1.48 -11.07 1.67
CA THR A 343 2.90 -10.67 1.71
C THR A 343 3.11 -9.17 1.51
N THR A 344 2.04 -8.44 1.29
CA THR A 344 1.97 -6.97 1.12
C THR A 344 0.62 -6.48 1.65
N GLY A 345 0.34 -5.19 1.63
CA GLY A 345 -0.98 -4.67 1.92
C GLY A 345 -2.02 -5.27 0.96
N ASP A 346 -3.18 -5.63 1.53
CA ASP A 346 -4.29 -6.21 0.79
C ASP A 346 -5.59 -5.54 1.22
N GLY A 347 -6.04 -4.58 0.40
CA GLY A 347 -7.23 -3.79 0.71
C GLY A 347 -8.51 -4.63 0.72
N THR A 348 -8.62 -5.60 -0.20
CA THR A 348 -9.80 -6.48 -0.26
C THR A 348 -9.87 -7.41 0.96
N LEU A 349 -8.74 -8.02 1.35
CA LEU A 349 -8.65 -8.83 2.57
C LEU A 349 -8.98 -8.00 3.82
N THR A 350 -8.42 -6.80 3.91
CA THR A 350 -8.63 -5.87 5.04
C THR A 350 -10.11 -5.51 5.18
N GLY A 351 -10.76 -5.14 4.08
CA GLY A 351 -12.19 -4.84 4.06
C GLY A 351 -13.07 -6.03 4.44
N LEU A 352 -12.73 -7.23 3.95
CA LEU A 352 -13.41 -8.47 4.32
C LEU A 352 -13.28 -8.79 5.82
N MET A 353 -12.07 -8.68 6.39
CA MET A 353 -11.84 -8.92 7.82
C MET A 353 -12.57 -7.90 8.69
N LEU A 354 -12.60 -6.62 8.27
CA LEU A 354 -13.35 -5.58 8.95
C LEU A 354 -14.86 -5.88 8.94
N ALA A 355 -15.43 -6.20 7.78
CA ALA A 355 -16.82 -6.58 7.64
C ALA A 355 -17.16 -7.86 8.44
N ALA A 356 -16.24 -8.84 8.44
CA ALA A 356 -16.40 -10.05 9.25
C ALA A 356 -16.47 -9.73 10.75
N ARG A 357 -15.70 -8.76 11.23
CA ARG A 357 -15.75 -8.31 12.62
C ARG A 357 -17.11 -7.66 12.96
N VAL A 358 -17.65 -6.83 12.06
CA VAL A 358 -19.01 -6.26 12.20
C VAL A 358 -20.04 -7.39 12.28
N ALA A 359 -20.02 -8.34 11.33
CA ALA A 359 -20.95 -9.46 11.30
C ALA A 359 -20.87 -10.34 12.56
N ALA A 360 -19.67 -10.67 13.02
CA ALA A 360 -19.45 -11.54 14.18
C ALA A 360 -19.92 -10.93 15.50
N THR A 361 -19.79 -9.62 15.66
CA THR A 361 -20.10 -8.93 16.91
C THR A 361 -21.52 -8.38 16.95
N GLY A 362 -22.13 -8.13 15.79
CA GLY A 362 -23.39 -7.38 15.67
C GLY A 362 -23.29 -5.91 16.09
N LYS A 363 -22.07 -5.41 16.32
CA LYS A 363 -21.81 -4.00 16.59
C LYS A 363 -21.64 -3.24 15.27
N SER A 364 -22.04 -1.98 15.26
CA SER A 364 -21.75 -1.09 14.13
C SER A 364 -20.24 -0.84 13.98
N LEU A 365 -19.80 -0.45 12.78
CA LEU A 365 -18.42 -0.08 12.54
C LEU A 365 -17.99 1.14 13.41
N ALA A 366 -18.88 2.11 13.59
CA ALA A 366 -18.67 3.25 14.51
C ALA A 366 -18.36 2.80 15.95
N GLU A 367 -19.14 1.84 16.49
CA GLU A 367 -18.89 1.31 17.84
C GLU A 367 -17.56 0.57 17.94
N LEU A 368 -17.18 -0.18 16.90
CA LEU A 368 -15.90 -0.90 16.86
C LEU A 368 -14.70 0.07 16.75
N ALA A 369 -14.80 1.05 15.88
CA ALA A 369 -13.76 2.08 15.68
C ALA A 369 -13.62 3.05 16.86
N GLY A 370 -14.66 3.16 17.69
CA GLY A 370 -14.66 3.95 18.92
C GLY A 370 -13.66 3.51 20.00
N VAL A 371 -12.94 2.39 19.79
CA VAL A 371 -11.79 2.01 20.63
C VAL A 371 -10.65 3.04 20.53
N MET A 372 -10.58 3.78 19.44
CA MET A 372 -9.59 4.81 19.17
C MET A 372 -10.28 6.16 18.97
N GLU A 373 -9.85 7.18 19.74
CA GLU A 373 -10.19 8.57 19.50
C GLU A 373 -9.11 9.21 18.64
N ARG A 374 -9.47 9.65 17.42
CA ARG A 374 -8.55 10.34 16.52
C ARG A 374 -8.29 11.75 17.02
N LEU A 375 -7.07 12.03 17.41
CA LEU A 375 -6.68 13.38 17.84
C LEU A 375 -6.59 14.32 16.62
N PRO A 376 -7.08 15.58 16.78
CA PRO A 376 -6.92 16.62 15.77
C PRO A 376 -5.45 16.80 15.37
N GLN A 377 -5.18 16.86 14.06
CA GLN A 377 -3.85 16.96 13.45
C GLN A 377 -3.77 18.17 12.54
N ILE A 378 -2.67 18.91 12.64
CA ILE A 378 -2.29 19.98 11.71
C ILE A 378 -0.94 19.61 11.08
N LEU A 379 -0.88 19.70 9.75
CA LEU A 379 0.33 19.52 8.97
C LEU A 379 0.64 20.82 8.20
N ILE A 380 1.84 21.39 8.44
CA ILE A 380 2.33 22.58 7.73
C ILE A 380 3.60 22.20 6.96
N ASN A 381 3.59 22.42 5.66
CA ASN A 381 4.77 22.31 4.81
C ASN A 381 5.54 23.63 4.83
N VAL A 382 6.80 23.59 5.24
CA VAL A 382 7.70 24.76 5.26
C VAL A 382 8.70 24.64 4.12
N PRO A 383 8.48 25.31 2.98
CA PRO A 383 9.38 25.27 1.83
C PRO A 383 10.62 26.12 2.01
N ASP A 384 11.58 25.94 1.10
CA ASP A 384 12.78 26.79 0.93
C ASP A 384 13.67 26.85 2.19
N VAL A 385 13.82 25.71 2.89
CA VAL A 385 14.64 25.58 4.10
C VAL A 385 15.73 24.50 3.92
N ASP A 386 16.85 24.67 4.60
CA ASP A 386 17.92 23.67 4.63
C ASP A 386 17.52 22.45 5.49
N LYS A 387 16.84 21.49 4.86
CA LYS A 387 16.34 20.28 5.53
C LYS A 387 17.45 19.41 6.16
N SER A 388 18.70 19.55 5.76
CA SER A 388 19.83 18.78 6.33
C SER A 388 20.11 19.16 7.79
N ARG A 389 19.77 20.38 8.18
CA ARG A 389 20.00 20.93 9.51
C ARG A 389 18.89 20.64 10.53
N VAL A 390 17.80 19.99 10.13
CA VAL A 390 16.67 19.67 11.05
C VAL A 390 17.15 18.95 12.31
N LYS A 391 18.04 17.96 12.17
CA LYS A 391 18.55 17.16 13.30
C LYS A 391 19.67 17.85 14.10
N THR A 392 20.28 18.90 13.58
CA THR A 392 21.48 19.53 14.18
C THR A 392 21.23 20.93 14.73
N SER A 393 20.09 21.54 14.45
CA SER A 393 19.72 22.88 14.94
C SER A 393 19.29 22.80 16.41
N GLY A 394 20.08 23.40 17.31
CA GLY A 394 19.78 23.49 18.75
C GLY A 394 18.52 24.31 19.05
N ASP A 395 18.33 25.42 18.34
CA ASP A 395 17.18 26.31 18.50
C ASP A 395 15.87 25.58 18.13
N LEU A 396 15.90 24.81 17.05
CA LEU A 396 14.76 24.02 16.62
C LEU A 396 14.45 22.88 17.62
N ALA A 397 15.47 22.20 18.12
CA ALA A 397 15.30 21.17 19.16
C ALA A 397 14.69 21.74 20.45
N ALA A 398 15.13 22.95 20.86
CA ALA A 398 14.56 23.63 22.00
C ALA A 398 13.08 24.02 21.78
N ALA A 399 12.73 24.51 20.59
CA ALA A 399 11.35 24.83 20.23
C ALA A 399 10.43 23.60 20.25
N VAL A 400 10.90 22.47 19.71
CA VAL A 400 10.18 21.18 19.74
C VAL A 400 9.98 20.71 21.18
N THR A 401 11.03 20.72 22.01
CA THR A 401 10.93 20.31 23.42
C THR A 401 9.93 21.16 24.20
N ALA A 402 9.90 22.47 23.96
CA ALA A 402 8.94 23.36 24.60
C ALA A 402 7.50 23.05 24.15
N ALA A 403 7.31 22.78 22.86
CA ALA A 403 5.99 22.40 22.34
C ALA A 403 5.52 21.04 22.88
N GLU A 404 6.40 20.05 22.99
CA GLU A 404 6.07 18.74 23.58
C GLU A 404 5.72 18.85 25.07
N GLN A 405 6.42 19.73 25.83
CA GLN A 405 6.08 19.98 27.22
C GLN A 405 4.71 20.65 27.37
N GLU A 406 4.37 21.59 26.48
CA GLU A 406 3.05 22.26 26.45
C GLU A 406 1.92 21.27 26.11
N LEU A 407 2.15 20.39 25.14
CA LEU A 407 1.16 19.40 24.69
C LEU A 407 0.97 18.25 25.71
N GLY A 408 1.99 17.93 26.50
CA GLY A 408 1.97 16.84 27.47
C GLY A 408 1.75 15.47 26.83
N SER A 409 0.98 14.60 27.51
CA SER A 409 0.67 13.24 27.04
C SER A 409 -0.45 13.19 26.00
N THR A 410 -1.17 14.29 25.79
CA THR A 410 -2.33 14.37 24.87
C THR A 410 -2.00 15.05 23.56
N GLY A 411 -0.72 15.25 23.27
CA GLY A 411 -0.29 15.80 21.99
C GLY A 411 1.11 15.34 21.59
N ARG A 412 1.46 15.60 20.35
CA ARG A 412 2.71 15.16 19.75
C ARG A 412 3.19 16.15 18.69
N VAL A 413 4.50 16.26 18.57
CA VAL A 413 5.18 16.99 17.48
C VAL A 413 5.96 15.99 16.63
N LEU A 414 5.85 16.10 15.31
CA LEU A 414 6.70 15.39 14.37
C LEU A 414 7.26 16.36 13.33
N LEU A 415 8.58 16.58 13.36
CA LEU A 415 9.30 17.31 12.32
C LEU A 415 9.99 16.33 11.37
N ARG A 416 9.69 16.43 10.08
CA ARG A 416 10.23 15.53 9.08
C ARG A 416 10.70 16.28 7.82
N PRO A 417 11.99 16.14 7.42
CA PRO A 417 12.42 16.59 6.11
C PRO A 417 11.72 15.77 5.02
N SER A 418 11.23 16.41 3.95
CA SER A 418 10.70 15.71 2.79
C SER A 418 11.83 14.94 2.07
N GLY A 419 11.57 13.71 1.66
CA GLY A 419 12.51 12.91 0.87
C GLY A 419 12.74 13.52 -0.52
N THR A 420 11.68 13.95 -1.18
CA THR A 420 11.65 14.36 -2.59
C THR A 420 11.65 15.88 -2.79
N GLU A 421 11.13 16.66 -1.86
CA GLU A 421 10.95 18.11 -1.98
C GLU A 421 11.91 18.90 -1.06
N PRO A 422 12.27 20.14 -1.40
CA PRO A 422 13.10 20.99 -0.54
C PRO A 422 12.27 21.66 0.56
N LEU A 423 11.65 20.87 1.43
CA LEU A 423 10.80 21.36 2.52
C LEU A 423 10.90 20.49 3.77
N VAL A 424 10.47 21.07 4.90
CA VAL A 424 10.29 20.39 6.18
C VAL A 424 8.79 20.36 6.49
N ARG A 425 8.29 19.19 6.88
CA ARG A 425 6.92 18.98 7.32
C ARG A 425 6.85 19.10 8.83
N VAL A 426 6.01 20.01 9.30
CA VAL A 426 5.67 20.21 10.72
C VAL A 426 4.30 19.61 10.96
N MET A 427 4.24 18.52 11.69
CA MET A 427 2.99 17.87 12.09
C MET A 427 2.81 18.03 13.61
N VAL A 428 1.63 18.46 14.02
CA VAL A 428 1.25 18.56 15.43
C VAL A 428 -0.10 17.92 15.63
N GLU A 429 -0.19 17.08 16.64
CA GLU A 429 -1.43 16.51 17.16
C GLU A 429 -1.68 17.05 18.56
N ALA A 430 -2.94 17.34 18.89
CA ALA A 430 -3.34 17.85 20.21
C ALA A 430 -4.79 17.44 20.54
N ALA A 431 -5.19 17.64 21.79
CA ALA A 431 -6.54 17.34 22.24
C ALA A 431 -7.62 18.16 21.53
N ASP A 432 -7.27 19.36 21.05
CA ASP A 432 -8.17 20.19 20.24
C ASP A 432 -7.43 20.83 19.05
N ILE A 433 -8.19 21.18 18.01
CA ILE A 433 -7.66 21.66 16.74
C ILE A 433 -6.99 23.04 16.86
N GLU A 434 -7.48 23.92 17.76
CA GLU A 434 -6.92 25.26 17.93
C GLU A 434 -5.55 25.19 18.60
N GLN A 435 -5.40 24.31 19.59
CA GLN A 435 -4.09 24.04 20.19
C GLN A 435 -3.11 23.45 19.17
N ALA A 436 -3.54 22.45 18.39
CA ALA A 436 -2.71 21.86 17.34
C ALA A 436 -2.24 22.91 16.33
N ARG A 437 -3.13 23.80 15.90
CA ARG A 437 -2.85 24.88 14.96
C ARG A 437 -1.84 25.88 15.51
N ALA A 438 -2.09 26.39 16.71
CA ALA A 438 -1.23 27.40 17.34
C ALA A 438 0.20 26.87 17.53
N VAL A 439 0.35 25.63 17.96
CA VAL A 439 1.66 25.00 18.13
C VAL A 439 2.32 24.74 16.77
N ALA A 440 1.58 24.26 15.76
CA ALA A 440 2.12 23.98 14.42
C ALA A 440 2.62 25.26 13.73
N GLU A 441 1.87 26.36 13.80
CA GLU A 441 2.27 27.67 13.24
C GLU A 441 3.54 28.21 13.91
N ARG A 442 3.61 28.16 15.24
CA ARG A 442 4.80 28.57 16.01
C ARG A 442 6.03 27.73 15.64
N LEU A 443 5.87 26.42 15.48
CA LEU A 443 6.95 25.54 15.05
C LEU A 443 7.35 25.77 13.58
N ALA A 444 6.41 26.07 12.70
CA ALA A 444 6.71 26.41 11.30
C ALA A 444 7.54 27.71 11.21
N ASP A 445 7.24 28.70 12.04
CA ASP A 445 8.04 29.93 12.14
C ASP A 445 9.46 29.66 12.72
N ALA A 446 9.56 28.77 13.72
CA ALA A 446 10.85 28.34 14.26
C ALA A 446 11.69 27.60 13.18
N VAL A 447 11.08 26.74 12.37
CA VAL A 447 11.74 26.08 11.23
C VAL A 447 12.26 27.11 10.22
N LYS A 448 11.44 28.09 9.81
CA LYS A 448 11.86 29.17 8.90
C LYS A 448 13.04 29.97 9.47
N SER A 449 12.97 30.33 10.75
CA SER A 449 14.02 31.12 11.40
C SER A 449 15.33 30.37 11.58
N ALA A 450 15.28 29.06 11.86
CA ALA A 450 16.46 28.26 12.16
C ALA A 450 17.13 27.67 10.90
N LEU A 451 16.35 27.41 9.84
CA LEU A 451 16.78 26.66 8.65
C LEU A 451 16.65 27.44 7.34
N GLY A 452 16.03 28.60 7.35
CA GLY A 452 15.88 29.49 6.19
C GLY A 452 17.13 30.31 5.85
#